data_b5c14e158437d5598803a80cd6ab50a5
#
_entry.id   b5c14e158437d5598803a80cd6ab50a5
#
_cell.length_a   1.000
_cell.length_b   1.000
_cell.length_c   1.000
_cell.angle_alpha   90.00
_cell.angle_beta   90.00
_cell.angle_gamma   90.00
#
_symmetry.space_group_name_H-M   'P 1'
#
loop_
_entity.id
_entity.type
_entity.pdbx_description
1 polymer ?
#
loop_
_entity_poly.entity_id
_entity_poly.type
_entity_poly.pdbx_seq_one_letter_code
_entity_poly.pdbx_strand_id
1 'polypeptide(L)'
;MLCQFLMKKTILVSSCLLGCKVRYDKTSKPLPKEQLIALEEKFNLVGVCPEVLGGLPCPRQPAEISRDREVLTQSGQVLSTFFLKGAHKALNICKNYGIQLAVLKSKSPSCGFGKIYDGTFSGCLINGNGITSDLLLKNGVKVINESELDAWLKTVKE
;
A
#
# COMPACT_ATOMS: atom_id res chain seq x y z
N MET A 1 25.44 31.48 -9.00
CA MET A 1 24.89 30.57 -8.00
C MET A 1 23.84 29.71 -8.67
N LEU A 2 24.18 28.49 -8.99
CA LEU A 2 23.20 27.49 -9.43
C LEU A 2 22.49 27.01 -8.17
N CYS A 3 21.22 27.45 -7.96
CA CYS A 3 20.32 26.76 -7.04
C CYS A 3 20.15 25.34 -7.56
N GLN A 4 20.86 24.39 -7.01
CA GLN A 4 20.50 22.99 -7.14
C GLN A 4 19.14 22.83 -6.47
N PHE A 5 18.06 22.92 -7.25
CA PHE A 5 16.78 22.38 -6.85
C PHE A 5 17.01 20.87 -6.64
N LEU A 6 17.24 20.46 -5.41
CA LEU A 6 17.23 19.05 -5.02
C LEU A 6 15.85 18.51 -5.39
N MET A 7 15.76 17.84 -6.53
CA MET A 7 14.51 17.20 -6.95
C MET A 7 14.14 16.14 -5.91
N LYS A 8 12.99 16.32 -5.29
CA LYS A 8 12.47 15.36 -4.31
C LYS A 8 12.31 13.99 -4.97
N LYS A 9 12.71 12.95 -4.27
CA LYS A 9 12.42 11.59 -4.69
C LYS A 9 10.91 11.34 -4.63
N THR A 10 10.40 10.52 -5.54
CA THR A 10 8.99 10.11 -5.56
C THR A 10 8.83 8.80 -4.80
N ILE A 11 7.82 8.72 -3.96
CA ILE A 11 7.43 7.50 -3.23
C ILE A 11 5.99 7.12 -3.52
N LEU A 12 5.68 5.84 -3.39
CA LEU A 12 4.32 5.31 -3.50
C LEU A 12 3.65 5.34 -2.12
N VAL A 13 2.39 5.74 -2.06
CA VAL A 13 1.62 5.74 -0.81
C VAL A 13 0.24 5.14 -1.04
N SER A 14 -0.24 4.30 -0.13
CA SER A 14 -1.63 3.84 -0.19
C SER A 14 -2.58 5.05 -0.12
N SER A 15 -3.47 5.19 -1.10
CA SER A 15 -4.35 6.36 -1.22
C SER A 15 -5.23 6.59 0.00
N CYS A 16 -5.63 5.53 0.70
CA CYS A 16 -6.39 5.65 1.95
C CYS A 16 -5.61 6.35 3.07
N LEU A 17 -4.28 6.26 3.07
CA LEU A 17 -3.40 6.98 4.01
C LEU A 17 -3.31 8.48 3.69
N LEU A 18 -3.63 8.85 2.47
CA LEU A 18 -3.70 10.25 2.01
C LEU A 18 -5.10 10.87 2.18
N GLY A 19 -6.03 10.14 2.77
CA GLY A 19 -7.40 10.60 3.02
C GLY A 19 -8.41 10.23 1.94
N CYS A 20 -8.01 9.50 0.89
CA CYS A 20 -8.93 9.04 -0.15
C CYS A 20 -9.85 7.93 0.39
N LYS A 21 -11.15 8.06 0.15
CA LYS A 21 -12.19 7.10 0.60
C LYS A 21 -12.28 5.91 -0.34
N VAL A 22 -11.20 5.15 -0.47
CA VAL A 22 -11.03 4.04 -1.42
C VAL A 22 -11.00 2.66 -0.76
N ARG A 23 -11.15 2.59 0.56
CA ARG A 23 -11.24 1.32 1.28
C ARG A 23 -12.54 0.59 0.93
N TYR A 24 -12.58 -0.72 1.23
CA TYR A 24 -13.73 -1.58 0.93
C TYR A 24 -15.08 -1.03 1.43
N ASP A 25 -15.06 -0.32 2.57
CA ASP A 25 -16.23 0.29 3.22
C ASP A 25 -16.44 1.76 2.83
N LYS A 26 -15.75 2.25 1.80
CA LYS A 26 -15.77 3.64 1.32
C LYS A 26 -15.28 4.65 2.38
N THR A 27 -14.37 4.21 3.24
CA THR A 27 -13.69 5.07 4.23
C THR A 27 -12.23 5.33 3.83
N SER A 28 -11.58 6.18 4.62
CA SER A 28 -10.14 6.43 4.55
C SER A 28 -9.49 6.15 5.92
N LYS A 29 -8.18 6.08 5.94
CA LYS A 29 -7.36 5.99 7.16
C LYS A 29 -6.18 6.95 7.03
N PRO A 30 -6.45 8.28 7.02
CA PRO A 30 -5.39 9.25 6.78
C PRO A 30 -4.30 9.17 7.83
N LEU A 31 -3.07 9.41 7.41
CA LEU A 31 -1.94 9.60 8.30
C LEU A 31 -2.20 10.82 9.21
N PRO A 32 -1.63 10.84 10.42
CA PRO A 32 -1.58 12.05 11.22
C PRO A 32 -1.03 13.22 10.40
N LYS A 33 -1.59 14.41 10.61
CA LYS A 33 -1.25 15.61 9.81
C LYS A 33 0.25 15.90 9.79
N GLU A 34 0.91 15.73 10.93
CA GLU A 34 2.35 15.96 11.07
C GLU A 34 3.18 15.00 10.22
N GLN A 35 2.76 13.72 10.14
CA GLN A 35 3.43 12.73 9.29
C GLN A 35 3.24 13.04 7.81
N LEU A 36 2.04 13.44 7.43
CA LEU A 36 1.74 13.80 6.03
C LEU A 36 2.57 15.01 5.59
N ILE A 37 2.63 16.04 6.42
CA ILE A 37 3.46 17.23 6.16
C ILE A 37 4.94 16.82 6.02
N ALA A 38 5.46 16.02 6.94
CA ALA A 38 6.84 15.56 6.90
C ALA A 38 7.18 14.77 5.62
N LEU A 39 6.23 13.94 5.15
CA LEU A 39 6.39 13.22 3.87
C LEU A 39 6.40 14.19 2.69
N GLU A 40 5.44 15.11 2.62
CA GLU A 40 5.31 16.07 1.52
C GLU A 40 6.51 17.04 1.43
N GLU A 41 7.10 17.38 2.56
CA GLU A 41 8.32 18.20 2.57
C GLU A 41 9.53 17.49 1.95
N LYS A 42 9.63 16.17 2.14
CA LYS A 42 10.79 15.36 1.72
C LYS A 42 10.62 14.66 0.37
N PHE A 43 9.39 14.34 0.00
CA PHE A 43 9.09 13.48 -1.14
C PHE A 43 7.95 14.01 -2.00
N ASN A 44 7.96 13.61 -3.26
CA ASN A 44 6.76 13.66 -4.10
C ASN A 44 5.94 12.39 -3.83
N LEU A 45 4.66 12.53 -3.56
CA LEU A 45 3.78 11.42 -3.20
C LEU A 45 2.92 10.99 -4.39
N VAL A 46 2.92 9.71 -4.70
CA VAL A 46 2.01 9.09 -5.67
C VAL A 46 1.09 8.14 -4.92
N GLY A 47 -0.19 8.50 -4.87
CA GLY A 47 -1.22 7.70 -4.20
C GLY A 47 -1.74 6.59 -5.10
N VAL A 48 -1.89 5.38 -4.56
CA VAL A 48 -2.50 4.24 -5.24
C VAL A 48 -3.44 3.48 -4.32
N CYS A 49 -4.49 2.91 -4.90
CA CYS A 49 -5.26 1.83 -4.30
C CYS A 49 -5.21 0.65 -5.26
N PRO A 50 -4.38 -0.37 -5.00
CA PRO A 50 -4.23 -1.48 -5.94
C PRO A 50 -5.54 -2.24 -6.19
N GLU A 51 -6.44 -2.32 -5.21
CA GLU A 51 -7.74 -2.96 -5.39
C GLU A 51 -8.60 -2.21 -6.41
N VAL A 52 -8.66 -0.88 -6.33
CA VAL A 52 -9.35 -0.05 -7.32
C VAL A 52 -8.64 -0.09 -8.68
N LEU A 53 -7.32 -0.03 -8.70
CA LEU A 53 -6.53 -0.18 -9.93
C LEU A 53 -6.77 -1.52 -10.62
N GLY A 54 -7.01 -2.57 -9.83
CA GLY A 54 -7.32 -3.92 -10.34
C GLY A 54 -8.73 -4.05 -10.92
N GLY A 55 -9.59 -3.04 -10.75
CA GLY A 55 -10.95 -3.01 -11.27
C GLY A 55 -12.05 -3.31 -10.26
N LEU A 56 -11.72 -3.38 -8.97
CA LEU A 56 -12.73 -3.55 -7.93
C LEU A 56 -13.47 -2.25 -7.64
N PRO A 57 -14.80 -2.32 -7.40
CA PRO A 57 -15.58 -1.13 -7.06
C PRO A 57 -15.30 -0.65 -5.64
N CYS A 58 -15.77 0.54 -5.33
CA CYS A 58 -15.81 1.08 -3.98
C CYS A 58 -17.24 1.59 -3.69
N PRO A 59 -17.98 1.06 -2.72
CA PRO A 59 -17.60 0.02 -1.76
C PRO A 59 -17.51 -1.38 -2.37
N ARG A 60 -16.93 -2.31 -1.62
CA ARG A 60 -16.78 -3.72 -1.99
C ARG A 60 -16.75 -4.59 -0.75
N GLN A 61 -16.90 -5.89 -0.91
CA GLN A 61 -16.76 -6.81 0.21
C GLN A 61 -15.31 -6.84 0.70
N PRO A 62 -15.09 -6.97 2.02
CA PRO A 62 -13.76 -7.21 2.56
C PRO A 62 -13.23 -8.56 2.08
N ALA A 63 -11.93 -8.65 1.89
CA ALA A 63 -11.26 -9.86 1.44
C ALA A 63 -10.07 -10.19 2.34
N GLU A 64 -9.72 -11.46 2.40
CA GLU A 64 -8.53 -11.95 3.08
C GLU A 64 -7.77 -12.93 2.18
N ILE A 65 -6.50 -13.16 2.48
CA ILE A 65 -5.66 -14.12 1.77
C ILE A 65 -5.76 -15.48 2.47
N SER A 66 -6.17 -16.51 1.72
CA SER A 66 -6.24 -17.89 2.20
C SER A 66 -4.84 -18.52 2.35
N ARG A 67 -4.78 -19.71 2.95
CA ARG A 67 -3.54 -20.49 3.05
C ARG A 67 -2.92 -20.80 1.69
N ASP A 68 -3.75 -20.99 0.66
CA ASP A 68 -3.31 -21.26 -0.72
C ASP A 68 -2.96 -19.98 -1.49
N ARG A 69 -2.84 -18.85 -0.78
CA ARG A 69 -2.53 -17.53 -1.37
C ARG A 69 -3.58 -17.01 -2.35
N GLU A 70 -4.80 -17.51 -2.28
CA GLU A 70 -5.94 -16.93 -2.99
C GLU A 70 -6.56 -15.80 -2.17
N VAL A 71 -7.02 -14.77 -2.84
CA VAL A 71 -7.75 -13.67 -2.23
C VAL A 71 -9.25 -13.98 -2.32
N LEU A 72 -9.90 -14.10 -1.18
CA LEU A 72 -11.30 -14.53 -1.08
C LEU A 72 -12.12 -13.52 -0.29
N THR A 73 -13.40 -13.35 -0.67
CA THR A 73 -14.41 -12.76 0.21
C THR A 73 -14.89 -13.79 1.21
N GLN A 74 -15.59 -13.34 2.26
CA GLN A 74 -16.18 -14.26 3.24
C GLN A 74 -17.18 -15.25 2.63
N SER A 75 -17.86 -14.85 1.56
CA SER A 75 -18.78 -15.73 0.78
C SER A 75 -18.06 -16.70 -0.16
N GLY A 76 -16.73 -16.66 -0.23
CA GLY A 76 -15.92 -17.54 -1.06
C GLY A 76 -15.69 -17.06 -2.50
N GLN A 77 -16.07 -15.84 -2.84
CA GLN A 77 -15.76 -15.25 -4.16
C GLN A 77 -14.26 -15.05 -4.30
N VAL A 78 -13.68 -15.57 -5.38
CA VAL A 78 -12.24 -15.43 -5.68
C VAL A 78 -11.97 -14.08 -6.33
N LEU A 79 -11.10 -13.29 -5.73
CA LEU A 79 -10.70 -11.96 -6.19
C LEU A 79 -9.23 -11.88 -6.62
N SER A 80 -8.52 -13.00 -6.65
CA SER A 80 -7.07 -13.05 -6.88
C SER A 80 -6.65 -12.35 -8.16
N THR A 81 -7.40 -12.50 -9.26
CA THR A 81 -7.09 -11.85 -10.54
C THR A 81 -7.12 -10.33 -10.44
N PHE A 82 -8.09 -9.76 -9.74
CA PHE A 82 -8.18 -8.31 -9.52
C PHE A 82 -7.00 -7.79 -8.69
N PHE A 83 -6.64 -8.50 -7.62
CA PHE A 83 -5.52 -8.14 -6.76
C PHE A 83 -4.18 -8.21 -7.49
N LEU A 84 -3.96 -9.26 -8.28
CA LEU A 84 -2.75 -9.39 -9.11
C LEU A 84 -2.66 -8.29 -10.16
N LYS A 85 -3.74 -7.99 -10.84
CA LYS A 85 -3.80 -6.90 -11.83
C LYS A 85 -3.46 -5.55 -11.19
N GLY A 86 -4.04 -5.27 -10.02
CA GLY A 86 -3.75 -4.05 -9.27
C GLY A 86 -2.31 -3.97 -8.80
N ALA A 87 -1.75 -5.08 -8.32
CA ALA A 87 -0.36 -5.16 -7.91
C ALA A 87 0.61 -4.88 -9.08
N HIS A 88 0.36 -5.46 -10.25
CA HIS A 88 1.16 -5.20 -11.45
C HIS A 88 1.06 -3.75 -11.93
N LYS A 89 -0.12 -3.15 -11.85
CA LYS A 89 -0.29 -1.71 -12.17
C LYS A 89 0.49 -0.83 -11.20
N ALA A 90 0.45 -1.14 -9.90
CA ALA A 90 1.24 -0.42 -8.89
C ALA A 90 2.74 -0.56 -9.16
N LEU A 91 3.21 -1.76 -9.50
CA LEU A 91 4.61 -1.99 -9.88
C LEU A 91 5.01 -1.19 -11.12
N ASN A 92 4.16 -1.13 -12.13
CA ASN A 92 4.42 -0.34 -13.34
C ASN A 92 4.53 1.16 -13.03
N ILE A 93 3.71 1.67 -12.12
CA ILE A 93 3.84 3.05 -11.62
C ILE A 93 5.21 3.24 -10.97
N CYS A 94 5.64 2.31 -10.12
CA CYS A 94 6.97 2.39 -9.51
C CYS A 94 8.08 2.42 -10.55
N LYS A 95 8.02 1.57 -11.57
CA LYS A 95 9.01 1.53 -12.65
C LYS A 95 9.02 2.83 -13.46
N ASN A 96 7.86 3.35 -13.81
CA ASN A 96 7.74 4.56 -14.64
C ASN A 96 8.24 5.82 -13.94
N TYR A 97 8.09 5.91 -12.62
CA TYR A 97 8.49 7.08 -11.82
C TYR A 97 9.80 6.87 -11.05
N GLY A 98 10.48 5.74 -11.22
CA GLY A 98 11.70 5.43 -10.48
C GLY A 98 11.49 5.32 -8.97
N ILE A 99 10.34 4.82 -8.55
CA ILE A 99 9.98 4.70 -7.13
C ILE A 99 10.69 3.50 -6.50
N GLN A 100 11.39 3.73 -5.41
CA GLN A 100 12.14 2.71 -4.67
C GLN A 100 11.60 2.47 -3.25
N LEU A 101 10.60 3.24 -2.84
CA LEU A 101 9.97 3.13 -1.53
C LEU A 101 8.46 3.28 -1.64
N ALA A 102 7.75 2.43 -0.92
CA ALA A 102 6.30 2.49 -0.77
C ALA A 102 5.91 2.51 0.72
N VAL A 103 5.02 3.43 1.08
CA VAL A 103 4.37 3.49 2.39
C VAL A 103 2.95 2.95 2.21
N LEU A 104 2.70 1.76 2.70
CA LEU A 104 1.48 1.02 2.41
C LEU A 104 0.65 0.77 3.67
N LYS A 105 -0.68 0.67 3.49
CA LYS A 105 -1.63 0.42 4.57
C LYS A 105 -1.43 -0.98 5.17
N SER A 106 -1.18 -1.04 6.48
CA SER A 106 -0.99 -2.30 7.21
C SER A 106 -2.22 -3.21 7.15
N LYS A 107 -2.00 -4.51 7.28
CA LYS A 107 -3.00 -5.58 7.40
C LYS A 107 -3.90 -5.79 6.19
N SER A 108 -3.78 -4.98 5.16
CA SER A 108 -4.56 -5.11 3.92
C SER A 108 -4.14 -6.36 3.13
N PRO A 109 -5.06 -7.09 2.51
CA PRO A 109 -4.71 -8.20 1.63
C PRO A 109 -3.95 -7.76 0.37
N SER A 110 -4.01 -6.48 0.02
CA SER A 110 -3.23 -5.89 -1.06
C SER A 110 -1.93 -5.25 -0.56
N CYS A 111 -2.04 -4.32 0.38
CA CYS A 111 -0.97 -3.43 0.82
C CYS A 111 -0.25 -3.90 2.09
N GLY A 112 -0.77 -4.90 2.80
CA GLY A 112 -0.23 -5.34 4.09
C GLY A 112 1.25 -5.74 4.02
N PHE A 113 2.00 -5.34 5.03
CA PHE A 113 3.42 -5.67 5.17
C PHE A 113 3.69 -6.17 6.58
N GLY A 114 4.28 -7.36 6.68
CA GLY A 114 4.65 -8.03 7.92
C GLY A 114 3.51 -8.80 8.59
N LYS A 115 2.31 -8.28 8.59
CA LYS A 115 1.11 -8.93 9.14
C LYS A 115 -0.08 -8.78 8.22
N ILE A 116 -0.82 -9.87 8.05
CA ILE A 116 -2.08 -9.92 7.30
C ILE A 116 -3.08 -10.79 8.06
N TYR A 117 -4.36 -10.66 7.74
CA TYR A 117 -5.37 -11.59 8.26
C TYR A 117 -5.22 -12.98 7.63
N ASP A 118 -5.58 -14.01 8.38
CA ASP A 118 -5.26 -15.41 8.09
C ASP A 118 -6.20 -16.11 7.09
N GLY A 119 -7.18 -15.41 6.56
CA GLY A 119 -8.16 -15.94 5.61
C GLY A 119 -9.40 -16.57 6.25
N THR A 120 -9.51 -16.56 7.58
CA THR A 120 -10.65 -17.15 8.30
C THR A 120 -11.75 -16.14 8.64
N PHE A 121 -11.52 -14.86 8.40
CA PHE A 121 -12.43 -13.76 8.78
C PHE A 121 -12.75 -13.73 10.28
N SER A 122 -11.80 -14.16 11.10
CA SER A 122 -11.92 -14.23 12.57
C SER A 122 -11.14 -13.13 13.31
N GLY A 123 -10.50 -12.21 12.56
CA GLY A 123 -9.65 -11.18 13.13
C GLY A 123 -8.23 -11.66 13.52
N CYS A 124 -7.87 -12.88 13.19
CA CYS A 124 -6.54 -13.43 13.47
C CYS A 124 -5.50 -12.93 12.48
N LEU A 125 -4.36 -12.44 12.99
CA LEU A 125 -3.24 -11.98 12.19
C LEU A 125 -2.14 -13.04 12.15
N ILE A 126 -1.52 -13.17 10.98
CA ILE A 126 -0.35 -14.02 10.75
C ILE A 126 0.78 -13.21 10.13
N ASN A 127 2.00 -13.73 10.18
CA ASN A 127 3.11 -13.17 9.44
C ASN A 127 2.86 -13.36 7.94
N GLY A 128 3.02 -12.29 7.20
CA GLY A 128 2.83 -12.32 5.75
C GLY A 128 2.66 -10.93 5.16
N ASN A 129 2.58 -10.91 3.84
CA ASN A 129 2.44 -9.68 3.06
C ASN A 129 1.21 -9.75 2.17
N GLY A 130 0.63 -8.59 1.88
CA GLY A 130 -0.38 -8.45 0.84
C GLY A 130 0.19 -8.70 -0.56
N ILE A 131 -0.67 -8.92 -1.52
CA ILE A 131 -0.28 -9.28 -2.90
C ILE A 131 0.59 -8.18 -3.53
N THR A 132 0.23 -6.91 -3.36
CA THR A 132 1.01 -5.78 -3.89
C THR A 132 2.34 -5.62 -3.17
N SER A 133 2.36 -5.67 -1.84
CA SER A 133 3.60 -5.59 -1.07
C SER A 133 4.61 -6.66 -1.47
N ASP A 134 4.15 -7.90 -1.62
CA ASP A 134 4.99 -9.02 -2.05
C ASP A 134 5.61 -8.78 -3.42
N LEU A 135 4.81 -8.33 -4.38
CA LEU A 135 5.28 -8.05 -5.74
C LEU A 135 6.29 -6.90 -5.77
N LEU A 136 6.02 -5.83 -5.03
CA LEU A 136 6.94 -4.68 -4.94
C LEU A 136 8.27 -5.08 -4.33
N LEU A 137 8.26 -5.82 -3.22
CA LEU A 137 9.47 -6.32 -2.56
C LEU A 137 10.31 -7.19 -3.47
N LYS A 138 9.69 -8.12 -4.20
CA LYS A 138 10.37 -8.99 -5.17
C LYS A 138 11.02 -8.22 -6.33
N ASN A 139 10.57 -7.01 -6.58
CA ASN A 139 11.09 -6.13 -7.63
C ASN A 139 11.97 -4.99 -7.09
N GLY A 140 12.47 -5.11 -5.87
CA GLY A 140 13.44 -4.19 -5.29
C GLY A 140 12.85 -2.89 -4.72
N VAL A 141 11.53 -2.77 -4.62
CA VAL A 141 10.89 -1.64 -3.95
C VAL A 141 10.79 -1.92 -2.46
N LYS A 142 11.38 -1.06 -1.64
CA LYS A 142 11.25 -1.15 -0.18
C LYS A 142 9.81 -0.82 0.23
N VAL A 143 9.27 -1.59 1.15
CA VAL A 143 7.92 -1.36 1.70
C VAL A 143 8.01 -1.13 3.20
N ILE A 144 7.34 -0.10 3.67
CA ILE A 144 7.05 0.14 5.09
C ILE A 144 5.56 0.34 5.26
N ASN A 145 5.05 0.06 6.45
CA ASN A 145 3.65 0.37 6.78
C ASN A 145 3.56 1.65 7.64
N GLU A 146 2.35 2.16 7.83
CA GLU A 146 2.13 3.40 8.56
C GLU A 146 2.59 3.36 10.01
N SER A 147 2.67 2.18 10.64
CA SER A 147 3.14 2.07 12.02
C SER A 147 4.66 2.22 12.16
N GLU A 148 5.39 2.01 11.07
CA GLU A 148 6.85 2.15 11.02
C GLU A 148 7.29 3.55 10.56
N LEU A 149 6.35 4.37 10.10
CA LEU A 149 6.65 5.62 9.41
C LEU A 149 7.40 6.63 10.29
N ASP A 150 6.98 6.81 11.54
CA ASP A 150 7.64 7.75 12.45
C ASP A 150 9.10 7.40 12.70
N ALA A 151 9.37 6.13 12.99
CA ALA A 151 10.74 5.66 13.21
C ALA A 151 11.58 5.82 11.95
N TRP A 152 10.99 5.51 10.78
CA TRP A 152 11.68 5.64 9.51
C TRP A 152 11.98 7.10 9.14
N LEU A 153 11.04 8.01 9.34
CA LEU A 153 11.23 9.45 9.08
C LEU A 153 12.41 10.04 9.88
N LYS A 154 12.63 9.54 11.09
CA LYS A 154 13.80 9.96 11.91
C LYS A 154 15.13 9.50 11.35
N THR A 155 15.16 8.46 10.51
CA THR A 155 16.37 7.94 9.88
C THR A 155 16.70 8.61 8.55
N VAL A 156 15.74 9.29 7.94
CA VAL A 156 15.92 9.96 6.64
C VAL A 156 16.69 11.24 6.87
N LYS A 157 17.94 11.27 6.43
CA LYS A 157 18.77 12.48 6.41
C LYS A 157 18.32 13.40 5.28
N GLU A 158 18.41 14.71 5.57
CA GLU A 158 18.16 15.76 4.58
C GLU A 158 19.17 15.71 3.41
#